data_8b48c0bea94197908668c3ce7e5a0789
#
_entry.id   8b48c0bea94197908668c3ce7e5a0789
#
_cell.length_a   1.000
_cell.length_b   1.000
_cell.length_c   1.000
_cell.angle_alpha   90.00
_cell.angle_beta   90.00
_cell.angle_gamma   90.00
#
_symmetry.space_group_name_H-M   'P 1'
#
loop_
_entity.id
_entity.type
_entity.pdbx_description
1 polymer ?
#
loop_
_entity_poly.entity_id
_entity_poly.type
_entity_poly.pdbx_seq_one_letter_code
_entity_poly.pdbx_strand_id
1 'polypeptide(L)' 'MQFPMTHSQARILSRLITGGRLVGIDWEDMVILTQVRAIKMTKEGLVITDAGKRRFIKFVKNNQDIANLNQGSLVL' A
#
# COMPACT_ATOMS: atom_id res chain seq x y z
N MET A 1 -8.05 -16.39 -3.93
CA MET A 1 -8.23 -15.20 -4.80
C MET A 1 -7.40 -14.06 -4.29
N GLN A 2 -6.64 -13.43 -5.16
CA GLN A 2 -5.83 -12.31 -4.74
C GLN A 2 -6.68 -11.05 -4.66
N PHE A 3 -6.48 -10.34 -3.58
CA PHE A 3 -7.17 -9.08 -3.36
C PHE A 3 -6.44 -7.98 -4.12
N PRO A 4 -7.07 -7.33 -5.11
CA PRO A 4 -6.42 -6.23 -5.82
C PRO A 4 -6.34 -5.00 -4.93
N MET A 5 -5.12 -4.49 -4.77
CA MET A 5 -4.89 -3.30 -3.97
C MET A 5 -5.15 -2.06 -4.81
N THR A 6 -5.90 -1.10 -4.23
CA THR A 6 -6.14 0.19 -4.87
C THR A 6 -5.00 1.16 -4.53
N HIS A 7 -4.90 2.27 -5.29
CA HIS A 7 -3.94 3.32 -4.98
C HIS A 7 -4.17 3.93 -3.60
N SER A 8 -5.44 4.07 -3.21
CA SER A 8 -5.80 4.54 -1.86
C SER A 8 -5.21 3.65 -0.78
N GLN A 9 -5.37 2.34 -0.95
CA GLN A 9 -4.87 1.36 0.02
C GLN A 9 -3.35 1.36 0.05
N ALA A 10 -2.73 1.42 -1.12
CA ALA A 10 -1.27 1.47 -1.22
C ALA A 10 -0.71 2.73 -0.55
N ARG A 11 -1.43 3.84 -0.62
CA ARG A 11 -1.02 5.07 0.04
C ARG A 11 -0.98 4.89 1.56
N ILE A 12 -1.98 4.21 2.12
CA ILE A 12 -2.00 3.93 3.55
C ILE A 12 -0.78 3.11 3.94
N LEU A 13 -0.51 2.03 3.21
CA LEU A 13 0.65 1.18 3.50
C LEU A 13 1.95 1.95 3.36
N SER A 14 2.07 2.79 2.34
CA SER A 14 3.25 3.61 2.11
C SER A 14 3.51 4.52 3.31
N ARG A 15 2.47 5.17 3.82
CA ARG A 15 2.62 6.06 4.97
C ARG A 15 3.01 5.30 6.22
N LEU A 16 2.49 4.09 6.42
CA LEU A 16 2.88 3.27 7.57
C LEU A 16 4.34 2.84 7.48
N ILE A 17 4.81 2.55 6.28
CA ILE A 17 6.21 2.17 6.07
C ILE A 17 7.14 3.35 6.34
N THR A 18 6.78 4.53 5.88
CA THR A 18 7.63 5.72 6.01
C THR A 18 7.43 6.48 7.31
N GLY A 19 6.45 6.07 8.12
CA GLY A 19 6.13 6.76 9.36
C GLY A 19 5.35 8.04 9.17
N GLY A 20 4.73 8.23 8.00
CA GLY A 20 3.94 9.40 7.72
C GLY A 20 2.59 9.40 8.42
N ARG A 21 1.96 10.55 8.45
CA ARG A 21 0.63 10.67 9.06
C ARG A 21 -0.44 10.09 8.14
N LEU A 22 -1.43 9.46 8.78
CA LEU A 22 -2.61 8.98 8.07
C LEU A 22 -3.66 10.09 8.12
N VAL A 23 -3.80 10.81 7.02
CA VAL A 23 -4.73 11.93 6.90
C VAL A 23 -5.62 11.70 5.69
N GLY A 24 -6.92 11.99 5.84
CA GLY A 24 -7.87 11.85 4.74
C GLY A 24 -8.07 10.42 4.31
N ILE A 25 -8.04 9.50 5.25
CA ILE A 25 -8.12 8.08 4.97
C ILE A 25 -9.57 7.64 4.85
N ASP A 26 -9.86 6.83 3.82
CA ASP A 26 -11.15 6.20 3.67
C ASP A 26 -11.26 5.06 4.67
N TRP A 27 -12.32 5.08 5.48
CA TRP A 27 -12.56 4.05 6.47
C TRP A 27 -12.69 2.66 5.85
N GLU A 28 -13.30 2.57 4.67
CA GLU A 28 -13.44 1.30 3.96
C GLU A 28 -12.10 0.68 3.64
N ASP A 29 -11.12 1.50 3.22
CA ASP A 29 -9.78 1.01 2.94
C ASP A 29 -9.13 0.45 4.20
N MET A 30 -9.34 1.11 5.34
CA MET A 30 -8.81 0.62 6.61
C MET A 30 -9.42 -0.73 6.98
N VAL A 31 -10.73 -0.87 6.80
CA VAL A 31 -11.42 -2.13 7.10
C VAL A 31 -10.88 -3.25 6.20
N ILE A 32 -10.76 -2.97 4.92
CA ILE A 32 -10.27 -3.98 3.96
C ILE A 32 -8.84 -4.41 4.30
N LEU A 33 -7.96 -3.45 4.57
CA LEU A 33 -6.57 -3.75 4.90
C LEU A 33 -6.46 -4.54 6.19
N THR A 34 -7.34 -4.29 7.14
CA THR A 34 -7.39 -5.05 8.39
C THR A 34 -7.87 -6.48 8.12
N GLN A 35 -8.88 -6.63 7.29
CA GLN A 35 -9.44 -7.94 6.96
C GLN A 35 -8.43 -8.83 6.25
N VAL A 36 -7.62 -8.26 5.37
CA VAL A 36 -6.58 -9.04 4.67
C VAL A 36 -5.30 -9.11 5.47
N ARG A 37 -5.31 -8.59 6.70
CA ARG A 37 -4.19 -8.62 7.64
C ARG A 37 -2.96 -7.90 7.12
N ALA A 38 -3.18 -6.89 6.29
CA ALA A 38 -2.09 -6.05 5.81
C ALA A 38 -1.65 -5.05 6.88
N ILE A 39 -2.55 -4.68 7.78
CA ILE A 39 -2.28 -3.79 8.89
C ILE A 39 -2.84 -4.39 10.17
N LYS A 40 -2.30 -3.96 11.31
CA LYS A 40 -2.82 -4.35 12.61
C LYS A 40 -2.69 -3.19 13.59
N MET A 41 -3.56 -3.18 14.58
CA MET A 41 -3.50 -2.20 15.65
C MET A 41 -2.61 -2.73 16.77
N THR A 42 -1.70 -1.90 17.24
CA THR A 42 -0.85 -2.22 18.40
C THR A 42 -1.02 -1.14 19.44
N LYS A 43 -0.38 -1.32 20.59
CA LYS A 43 -0.37 -0.32 21.64
C LYS A 43 0.19 1.01 21.18
N GLU A 44 1.06 0.97 20.19
CA GLU A 44 1.72 2.15 19.67
C GLU A 44 1.01 2.73 18.44
N GLY A 45 -0.10 2.11 18.04
CA GLY A 45 -0.90 2.55 16.90
C GLY A 45 -0.93 1.51 15.80
N LEU A 46 -1.34 1.95 14.62
CA LEU A 46 -1.41 1.08 13.46
C LEU A 46 -0.03 0.79 12.91
N VAL A 47 0.21 -0.47 12.58
CA VAL A 47 1.47 -0.88 11.94
C VAL A 47 1.16 -1.74 10.73
N ILE A 48 2.06 -1.74 9.76
CA ILE A 48 1.99 -2.63 8.61
C ILE A 48 2.52 -4.00 9.02
N THR A 49 1.86 -5.06 8.56
CA THR A 49 2.31 -6.43 8.81
C THR A 49 3.25 -6.88 7.71
N ASP A 50 3.88 -8.04 7.90
CA ASP A 50 4.72 -8.63 6.86
C ASP A 50 3.89 -8.91 5.60
N ALA A 51 2.67 -9.39 5.79
CA ALA A 51 1.76 -9.61 4.66
C ALA A 51 1.46 -8.30 3.93
N GLY A 52 1.27 -7.21 4.69
CA GLY A 52 1.04 -5.89 4.11
C GLY A 52 2.25 -5.40 3.32
N LYS A 53 3.44 -5.60 3.85
CA LYS A 53 4.67 -5.23 3.15
C LYS A 53 4.80 -5.96 1.83
N ARG A 54 4.52 -7.27 1.82
CA ARG A 54 4.60 -8.06 0.59
C ARG A 54 3.60 -7.58 -0.45
N ARG A 55 2.38 -7.28 -0.02
CA ARG A 55 1.35 -6.75 -0.92
C ARG A 55 1.74 -5.39 -1.47
N PHE A 56 2.31 -4.55 -0.62
CA PHE A 56 2.75 -3.23 -1.05
C PHE A 56 3.89 -3.32 -2.05
N ILE A 57 4.87 -4.16 -1.79
CA ILE A 57 6.01 -4.36 -2.70
C ILE A 57 5.52 -4.86 -4.05
N LYS A 58 4.60 -5.81 -4.04
CA LYS A 58 4.03 -6.35 -5.27
C LYS A 58 3.27 -5.27 -6.04
N PHE A 59 2.52 -4.45 -5.34
CA PHE A 59 1.78 -3.35 -5.96
C PHE A 59 2.73 -2.35 -6.60
N VAL A 60 3.77 -1.93 -5.87
CA VAL A 60 4.75 -0.97 -6.37
C VAL A 60 5.47 -1.53 -7.59
N LYS A 61 5.85 -2.80 -7.52
CA LYS A 61 6.55 -3.45 -8.62
C LYS A 61 5.69 -3.47 -9.89
N ASN A 62 4.41 -3.82 -9.76
CA ASN A 62 3.50 -3.83 -10.89
C ASN A 62 3.31 -2.44 -11.48
N ASN A 63 3.22 -1.44 -10.62
CA ASN A 63 3.04 -0.05 -11.08
C ASN A 63 4.35 0.52 -11.63
N GLN A 64 5.49 0.10 -11.10
CA GLN A 64 6.77 0.50 -11.64
C GLN A 64 6.99 -0.03 -13.05
N ASP A 65 6.53 -1.25 -13.31
CA ASP A 65 6.65 -1.81 -14.66
C ASP A 65 5.90 -0.93 -15.66
N ILE A 66 4.70 -0.49 -15.30
CA ILE A 66 3.92 0.40 -16.15
C ILE A 66 4.61 1.76 -16.25
N ALA A 67 5.06 2.30 -15.12
CA ALA A 67 5.75 3.59 -15.08
C ALA A 67 7.06 3.55 -15.86
N ASN A 68 7.81 2.46 -15.75
CA ASN A 68 9.06 2.30 -16.47
C ASN A 68 8.86 2.25 -17.98
N LEU A 69 7.79 1.62 -18.42
CA LEU A 69 7.47 1.61 -19.85
C LEU A 69 7.21 3.03 -20.34
N ASN A 70 6.44 3.78 -19.58
CA ASN A 70 6.12 5.17 -19.92
C ASN A 70 7.36 6.05 -19.82
N GLN A 71 8.13 5.89 -18.75
CA GLN A 71 9.35 6.68 -18.55
C GLN A 71 10.43 6.33 -19.55
N GLY A 72 10.50 5.08 -19.94
CA GLY A 72 11.43 4.66 -20.96
C GLY A 72 11.21 5.39 -22.25
N SER A 73 9.96 5.60 -22.63
CA SER A 73 9.62 6.36 -23.81
C SER A 73 9.88 7.85 -23.63
N LEU A 74 9.86 8.34 -22.39
CA LEU A 74 10.13 9.76 -22.11
C LEU A 74 11.62 10.06 -22.02
N VAL A 75 12.38 9.14 -21.47
CA VAL A 75 13.81 9.33 -21.26
C VAL A 75 14.57 9.18 -22.56
N LEU A 76 14.06 8.39 -23.43
CA LEU A 76 14.67 8.19 -24.74
C LEU A 76 14.28 9.27 -25.72
#